data_3866478ac469c3de661593c3cfef9ca8
#
_entry.id   3866478ac469c3de661593c3cfef9ca8
#
_cell.length_a   1.000
_cell.length_b   1.000
_cell.length_c   1.000
_cell.angle_alpha   90.00
_cell.angle_beta   90.00
_cell.angle_gamma   90.00
#
_symmetry.space_group_name_H-M   'P 1'
#
loop_
_entity.id
_entity.type
_entity.pdbx_description
1 polymer ?
#
loop_
_entity_poly.entity_id
_entity_poly.type
_entity_poly.pdbx_seq_one_letter_code
_entity_poly.pdbx_strand_id
1 'polypeptide(L)'
;SLEVAEGEKLVIIGPSGSGKSTTVRCMNFLETPTSGHVYIDGKELTQKNKTKLIREYMSMVFQQFNLYPHLDVLHNLTLAPIKIFHKSKEEAEKLAMHYLEVVGLKDKAHVYPTTLSGGQQQRIAIARALCAQTKIILFDEPTSALDPETIQEVLDVMVKLAKESNITMVVVTHEMGFARQVADRVVFMADGTILEEGTPEHFFTDPKNERVKQFLGKILKH
;
A
#
# COMPACT_ATOMS: atom_id res chain seq x y z
N SER A 1 7.15 19.06 -2.93
CA SER A 1 5.86 18.82 -2.25
C SER A 1 5.06 17.80 -3.05
N LEU A 2 4.23 17.01 -2.39
CA LEU A 2 3.34 16.03 -3.01
C LEU A 2 1.99 16.10 -2.29
N GLU A 3 0.91 16.21 -3.05
CA GLU A 3 -0.46 16.19 -2.55
C GLU A 3 -1.18 14.96 -3.09
N VAL A 4 -2.07 14.37 -2.31
CA VAL A 4 -2.88 13.22 -2.71
C VAL A 4 -4.34 13.52 -2.38
N ALA A 5 -5.22 13.45 -3.37
CA ALA A 5 -6.64 13.70 -3.19
C ALA A 5 -7.35 12.51 -2.52
N GLU A 6 -8.48 12.76 -1.87
CA GLU A 6 -9.31 11.69 -1.31
C GLU A 6 -9.82 10.78 -2.44
N GLY A 7 -9.66 9.49 -2.27
CA GLY A 7 -10.03 8.47 -3.26
C GLY A 7 -9.00 8.27 -4.39
N GLU A 8 -7.97 9.10 -4.49
CA GLU A 8 -6.94 9.01 -5.53
C GLU A 8 -6.09 7.73 -5.38
N LYS A 9 -5.77 7.12 -6.52
CA LYS A 9 -4.80 6.02 -6.66
C LYS A 9 -3.50 6.60 -7.22
N LEU A 10 -2.61 7.02 -6.32
CA LEU A 10 -1.29 7.55 -6.65
C LEU A 10 -0.28 6.41 -6.73
N VAL A 11 0.42 6.28 -7.84
CA VAL A 11 1.50 5.31 -7.98
C VAL A 11 2.85 6.02 -8.09
N ILE A 12 3.80 5.62 -7.26
CA ILE A 12 5.16 6.16 -7.23
C ILE A 12 6.12 5.13 -7.84
N ILE A 13 6.79 5.50 -8.93
CA ILE A 13 7.76 4.68 -9.64
C ILE A 13 9.13 5.35 -9.68
N GLY A 14 10.17 4.57 -10.03
CA GLY A 14 11.52 5.08 -10.17
C GLY A 14 12.58 4.04 -9.80
N PRO A 15 13.86 4.32 -10.03
CA PRO A 15 14.96 3.39 -9.75
C PRO A 15 15.08 3.08 -8.26
N SER A 16 15.73 1.95 -7.93
CA SER A 16 16.07 1.64 -6.54
C SER A 16 16.95 2.73 -5.93
N GLY A 17 16.74 3.03 -4.65
CA GLY A 17 17.46 4.10 -3.94
C GLY A 17 16.99 5.52 -4.25
N SER A 18 15.93 5.73 -5.05
CA SER A 18 15.43 7.08 -5.37
C SER A 18 14.61 7.74 -4.25
N GLY A 19 14.41 7.07 -3.10
CA GLY A 19 13.70 7.63 -1.95
C GLY A 19 12.21 7.33 -1.88
N LYS A 20 11.65 6.49 -2.77
CA LYS A 20 10.21 6.15 -2.82
C LYS A 20 9.68 5.61 -1.48
N SER A 21 10.31 4.55 -0.97
CA SER A 21 9.93 3.95 0.32
C SER A 21 10.09 4.93 1.48
N THR A 22 11.16 5.73 1.51
CA THR A 22 11.36 6.79 2.50
C THR A 22 10.23 7.81 2.45
N THR A 23 9.82 8.24 1.25
CA THR A 23 8.71 9.17 1.06
C THR A 23 7.41 8.61 1.65
N VAL A 24 7.06 7.37 1.32
CA VAL A 24 5.84 6.73 1.86
C VAL A 24 5.92 6.53 3.38
N ARG A 25 7.10 6.17 3.91
CA ARG A 25 7.31 6.05 5.37
C ARG A 25 7.28 7.39 6.09
N CYS A 26 7.64 8.49 5.42
CA CYS A 26 7.44 9.83 5.97
C CYS A 26 5.95 10.22 5.99
N MET A 27 5.14 9.79 5.02
CA MET A 27 3.70 10.07 5.01
C MET A 27 2.98 9.53 6.25
N ASN A 28 3.38 8.35 6.75
CA ASN A 28 2.81 7.77 7.98
C ASN A 28 3.69 7.99 9.22
N PHE A 29 4.70 8.86 9.14
CA PHE A 29 5.59 9.20 10.24
C PHE A 29 6.33 8.00 10.87
N LEU A 30 6.54 6.92 10.12
CA LEU A 30 7.50 5.86 10.48
C LEU A 30 8.91 6.40 10.39
N GLU A 31 9.19 7.23 9.38
CA GLU A 31 10.38 8.04 9.29
C GLU A 31 10.01 9.51 9.48
N THR A 32 10.80 10.22 10.26
CA THR A 32 10.58 11.65 10.49
C THR A 32 11.26 12.45 9.38
N PRO A 33 10.55 13.32 8.65
CA PRO A 33 11.16 14.17 7.66
C PRO A 33 12.24 15.06 8.29
N THR A 34 13.38 15.22 7.63
CA THR A 34 14.45 16.13 8.09
C THR A 34 13.99 17.59 8.04
N SER A 35 13.12 17.91 7.08
CA SER A 35 12.51 19.24 6.91
C SER A 35 11.16 19.11 6.23
N GLY A 36 10.34 20.16 6.30
CA GLY A 36 8.98 20.16 5.76
C GLY A 36 7.96 19.58 6.74
N HIS A 37 6.73 19.45 6.27
CA HIS A 37 5.57 19.08 7.07
C HIS A 37 4.73 18.03 6.35
N VAL A 38 4.05 17.19 7.09
CA VAL A 38 3.08 16.22 6.59
C VAL A 38 1.70 16.58 7.14
N TYR A 39 0.71 16.65 6.26
CA TYR A 39 -0.67 16.95 6.61
C TYR A 39 -1.59 15.83 6.19
N ILE A 40 -2.58 15.52 7.02
CA ILE A 40 -3.68 14.61 6.70
C ILE A 40 -4.98 15.34 6.99
N ASP A 41 -5.81 15.52 5.98
CA ASP A 41 -7.11 16.20 6.12
C ASP A 41 -6.95 17.58 6.81
N GLY A 42 -5.95 18.37 6.34
CA GLY A 42 -5.61 19.68 6.91
C GLY A 42 -4.95 19.67 8.29
N LYS A 43 -4.75 18.51 8.92
CA LYS A 43 -4.14 18.36 10.23
C LYS A 43 -2.66 18.00 10.08
N GLU A 44 -1.77 18.81 10.64
CA GLU A 44 -0.35 18.52 10.63
C GLU A 44 -0.02 17.30 11.51
N LEU A 45 0.75 16.36 10.94
CA LEU A 45 1.35 15.24 11.67
C LEU A 45 2.57 15.71 12.44
N THR A 46 2.56 15.49 13.74
CA THR A 46 3.65 15.81 14.67
C THR A 46 3.96 14.63 15.56
N GLN A 47 5.10 14.63 16.23
CA GLN A 47 5.44 13.58 17.21
C GLN A 47 4.38 13.41 18.32
N LYS A 48 3.64 14.48 18.65
CA LYS A 48 2.63 14.46 19.71
C LYS A 48 1.31 13.80 19.29
N ASN A 49 0.90 13.94 18.01
CA ASN A 49 -0.41 13.50 17.54
C ASN A 49 -0.36 12.35 16.51
N LYS A 50 0.83 11.98 16.01
CA LYS A 50 0.99 10.99 14.95
C LYS A 50 0.26 9.67 15.21
N THR A 51 0.39 9.12 16.43
CA THR A 51 -0.23 7.84 16.76
C THR A 51 -1.75 7.88 16.63
N LYS A 52 -2.38 8.99 17.05
CA LYS A 52 -3.82 9.17 16.92
C LYS A 52 -4.24 9.32 15.47
N LEU A 53 -3.63 10.26 14.74
CA LEU A 53 -4.01 10.57 13.36
C LEU A 53 -3.72 9.38 12.42
N ILE A 54 -2.57 8.70 12.56
CA ILE A 54 -2.26 7.55 11.72
C ILE A 54 -3.29 6.43 11.95
N ARG A 55 -3.61 6.09 13.20
CA ARG A 55 -4.63 5.07 13.49
C ARG A 55 -6.01 5.42 12.93
N GLU A 56 -6.36 6.70 12.92
CA GLU A 56 -7.65 7.18 12.42
C GLU A 56 -7.72 7.18 10.88
N TYR A 57 -6.63 7.53 10.19
CA TYR A 57 -6.66 7.82 8.76
C TYR A 57 -5.91 6.82 7.89
N MET A 58 -4.86 6.15 8.37
CA MET A 58 -3.91 5.40 7.54
C MET A 58 -3.67 3.98 7.99
N SER A 59 -3.53 3.09 7.02
CA SER A 59 -2.92 1.76 7.16
C SER A 59 -1.72 1.65 6.22
N MET A 60 -0.83 0.70 6.48
CA MET A 60 0.32 0.44 5.62
C MET A 60 0.51 -1.05 5.39
N VAL A 61 0.77 -1.40 4.13
CA VAL A 61 1.20 -2.71 3.67
C VAL A 61 2.66 -2.61 3.26
N PHE A 62 3.49 -3.45 3.86
CA PHE A 62 4.94 -3.42 3.68
C PHE A 62 5.41 -4.46 2.66
N GLN A 63 6.64 -4.31 2.19
CA GLN A 63 7.35 -5.31 1.40
C GLN A 63 7.45 -6.65 2.13
N GLN A 64 7.80 -6.63 3.42
CA GLN A 64 7.70 -7.77 4.30
C GLN A 64 6.30 -7.82 4.90
N PHE A 65 5.70 -8.97 4.96
CA PHE A 65 4.28 -9.16 5.34
C PHE A 65 3.96 -8.67 6.75
N ASN A 66 4.93 -8.73 7.66
CA ASN A 66 4.84 -8.27 9.06
C ASN A 66 3.63 -8.84 9.82
N LEU A 67 3.22 -10.07 9.49
CA LEU A 67 2.21 -10.79 10.24
C LEU A 67 2.79 -11.24 11.59
N TYR A 68 1.95 -11.28 12.62
CA TYR A 68 2.33 -11.80 13.93
C TYR A 68 2.41 -13.33 13.86
N PRO A 69 3.60 -13.96 13.93
CA PRO A 69 3.76 -15.38 13.68
C PRO A 69 3.17 -16.27 14.78
N HIS A 70 2.95 -15.71 15.96
CA HIS A 70 2.36 -16.38 17.13
C HIS A 70 0.83 -16.28 17.18
N LEU A 71 0.20 -15.58 16.24
CA LEU A 71 -1.24 -15.47 16.06
C LEU A 71 -1.63 -16.17 14.78
N ASP A 72 -2.79 -16.84 14.75
CA ASP A 72 -3.38 -17.31 13.51
C ASP A 72 -3.85 -16.13 12.64
N VAL A 73 -4.30 -16.42 11.43
CA VAL A 73 -4.74 -15.41 10.47
C VAL A 73 -5.91 -14.58 11.03
N LEU A 74 -6.92 -15.22 11.61
CA LEU A 74 -8.08 -14.51 12.14
C LEU A 74 -7.69 -13.54 13.26
N HIS A 75 -6.82 -13.96 14.18
CA HIS A 75 -6.33 -13.10 15.26
C HIS A 75 -5.42 -11.97 14.75
N ASN A 76 -4.63 -12.20 13.68
CA ASN A 76 -3.88 -11.14 13.00
C ASN A 76 -4.81 -10.03 12.48
N LEU A 77 -5.97 -10.37 11.94
CA LEU A 77 -6.92 -9.42 11.38
C LEU A 77 -7.77 -8.73 12.46
N THR A 78 -8.14 -9.46 13.51
CA THR A 78 -9.05 -8.94 14.55
C THR A 78 -8.37 -8.12 15.63
N LEU A 79 -7.03 -8.20 15.75
CA LEU A 79 -6.27 -7.55 16.81
C LEU A 79 -6.51 -6.03 16.86
N ALA A 80 -6.34 -5.33 15.75
CA ALA A 80 -6.53 -3.88 15.68
C ALA A 80 -8.01 -3.48 15.85
N PRO A 81 -8.98 -4.10 15.15
CA PRO A 81 -10.40 -3.87 15.40
C PRO A 81 -10.79 -3.94 16.88
N ILE A 82 -10.34 -4.95 17.59
CA ILE A 82 -10.69 -5.14 19.01
C ILE A 82 -9.90 -4.18 19.90
N LYS A 83 -8.56 -4.14 19.77
CA LYS A 83 -7.69 -3.44 20.74
C LYS A 83 -7.59 -1.94 20.51
N ILE A 84 -7.73 -1.49 19.27
CA ILE A 84 -7.55 -0.09 18.90
C ILE A 84 -8.89 0.58 18.63
N PHE A 85 -9.81 -0.11 17.91
CA PHE A 85 -11.09 0.46 17.51
C PHE A 85 -12.26 0.02 18.41
N HIS A 86 -11.97 -0.76 19.47
CA HIS A 86 -12.92 -1.18 20.50
C HIS A 86 -14.18 -1.89 19.97
N LYS A 87 -14.05 -2.56 18.80
CA LYS A 87 -15.13 -3.40 18.26
C LYS A 87 -15.33 -4.63 19.15
N SER A 88 -16.54 -5.14 19.19
CA SER A 88 -16.81 -6.44 19.81
C SER A 88 -16.07 -7.55 19.07
N LYS A 89 -15.87 -8.68 19.74
CA LYS A 89 -15.22 -9.84 19.11
C LYS A 89 -15.99 -10.30 17.87
N GLU A 90 -17.31 -10.37 17.98
CA GLU A 90 -18.20 -10.80 16.89
C GLU A 90 -18.13 -9.87 15.68
N GLU A 91 -18.14 -8.55 15.90
CA GLU A 91 -17.99 -7.56 14.81
C GLU A 91 -16.62 -7.66 14.13
N ALA A 92 -15.54 -7.84 14.92
CA ALA A 92 -14.19 -7.96 14.43
C ALA A 92 -14.00 -9.25 13.61
N GLU A 93 -14.52 -10.38 14.08
CA GLU A 93 -14.47 -11.66 13.36
C GLU A 93 -15.29 -11.61 12.07
N LYS A 94 -16.50 -11.04 12.09
CA LYS A 94 -17.30 -10.83 10.88
C LYS A 94 -16.56 -9.98 9.84
N LEU A 95 -15.94 -8.91 10.27
CA LEU A 95 -15.14 -8.03 9.43
C LEU A 95 -13.93 -8.76 8.83
N ALA A 96 -13.20 -9.50 9.66
CA ALA A 96 -12.04 -10.29 9.25
C ALA A 96 -12.42 -11.35 8.22
N MET A 97 -13.50 -12.10 8.46
CA MET A 97 -13.98 -13.12 7.52
C MET A 97 -14.43 -12.54 6.19
N HIS A 98 -15.05 -11.35 6.20
CA HIS A 98 -15.38 -10.62 4.97
C HIS A 98 -14.11 -10.28 4.17
N TYR A 99 -13.09 -9.69 4.79
CA TYR A 99 -11.87 -9.34 4.06
C TYR A 99 -11.02 -10.56 3.66
N LEU A 100 -11.08 -11.65 4.42
CA LEU A 100 -10.51 -12.93 3.98
C LEU A 100 -11.18 -13.47 2.72
N GLU A 101 -12.48 -13.29 2.59
CA GLU A 101 -13.22 -13.64 1.37
C GLU A 101 -12.81 -12.73 0.19
N VAL A 102 -12.67 -11.42 0.42
CA VAL A 102 -12.22 -10.46 -0.60
C VAL A 102 -10.84 -10.83 -1.17
N VAL A 103 -9.92 -11.31 -0.31
CA VAL A 103 -8.58 -11.73 -0.73
C VAL A 103 -8.46 -13.21 -1.09
N GLY A 104 -9.59 -13.96 -1.12
CA GLY A 104 -9.66 -15.36 -1.53
C GLY A 104 -9.03 -16.36 -0.56
N LEU A 105 -8.99 -16.06 0.75
CA LEU A 105 -8.31 -16.88 1.76
C LEU A 105 -9.19 -17.18 2.99
N LYS A 106 -10.51 -17.27 2.79
CA LYS A 106 -11.48 -17.51 3.86
C LYS A 106 -11.23 -18.84 4.60
N ASP A 107 -10.78 -19.87 3.88
CA ASP A 107 -10.42 -21.17 4.40
C ASP A 107 -9.14 -21.18 5.27
N LYS A 108 -8.36 -20.11 5.23
CA LYS A 108 -7.10 -19.95 5.96
C LYS A 108 -7.24 -19.22 7.31
N ALA A 109 -8.46 -18.92 7.76
CA ALA A 109 -8.70 -18.14 8.97
C ALA A 109 -7.97 -18.66 10.23
N HIS A 110 -7.87 -19.96 10.39
CA HIS A 110 -7.33 -20.60 11.59
C HIS A 110 -5.92 -21.22 11.40
N VAL A 111 -5.22 -20.88 10.32
CA VAL A 111 -3.84 -21.32 10.13
C VAL A 111 -2.86 -20.23 10.57
N TYR A 112 -1.62 -20.63 10.86
CA TYR A 112 -0.57 -19.69 11.26
C TYR A 112 0.21 -19.18 10.04
N PRO A 113 0.69 -17.93 10.08
CA PRO A 113 1.42 -17.32 8.95
C PRO A 113 2.59 -18.15 8.42
N THR A 114 3.30 -18.85 9.29
CA THR A 114 4.46 -19.68 8.93
C THR A 114 4.16 -20.85 7.99
N THR A 115 2.88 -21.24 7.86
CA THR A 115 2.45 -22.33 6.98
C THR A 115 1.95 -21.85 5.61
N LEU A 116 1.98 -20.54 5.38
CA LEU A 116 1.42 -19.89 4.20
C LEU A 116 2.52 -19.49 3.21
N SER A 117 2.21 -19.51 1.91
CA SER A 117 3.10 -18.95 0.88
C SER A 117 3.27 -17.44 1.05
N GLY A 118 4.32 -16.86 0.44
CA GLY A 118 4.55 -15.42 0.46
C GLY A 118 3.36 -14.62 -0.07
N GLY A 119 2.79 -15.03 -1.21
CA GLY A 119 1.61 -14.39 -1.78
C GLY A 119 0.36 -14.48 -0.90
N GLN A 120 0.17 -15.62 -0.20
CA GLN A 120 -0.91 -15.76 0.79
C GLN A 120 -0.68 -14.82 1.99
N GLN A 121 0.54 -14.76 2.52
CA GLN A 121 0.87 -13.85 3.62
C GLN A 121 0.66 -12.38 3.23
N GLN A 122 1.03 -11.99 2.03
CA GLN A 122 0.84 -10.61 1.54
C GLN A 122 -0.65 -10.28 1.37
N ARG A 123 -1.45 -11.18 0.82
CA ARG A 123 -2.90 -10.98 0.74
C ARG A 123 -3.56 -10.86 2.11
N ILE A 124 -3.08 -11.61 3.11
CA ILE A 124 -3.51 -11.46 4.50
C ILE A 124 -3.06 -10.11 5.10
N ALA A 125 -1.86 -9.64 4.79
CA ALA A 125 -1.40 -8.32 5.21
C ALA A 125 -2.28 -7.19 4.62
N ILE A 126 -2.72 -7.34 3.37
CA ILE A 126 -3.71 -6.44 2.75
C ILE A 126 -5.05 -6.53 3.48
N ALA A 127 -5.57 -7.73 3.73
CA ALA A 127 -6.82 -7.93 4.47
C ALA A 127 -6.74 -7.29 5.89
N ARG A 128 -5.61 -7.43 6.57
CA ARG A 128 -5.36 -6.79 7.87
C ARG A 128 -5.41 -5.27 7.79
N ALA A 129 -4.83 -4.67 6.76
CA ALA A 129 -4.90 -3.23 6.53
C ALA A 129 -6.35 -2.76 6.28
N LEU A 130 -7.14 -3.54 5.54
CA LEU A 130 -8.56 -3.27 5.30
C LEU A 130 -9.42 -3.40 6.56
N CYS A 131 -9.09 -4.33 7.47
CA CYS A 131 -9.78 -4.48 8.76
C CYS A 131 -9.64 -3.25 9.66
N ALA A 132 -8.64 -2.42 9.47
CA ALA A 132 -8.51 -1.14 10.17
C ALA A 132 -9.53 -0.10 9.70
N GLN A 133 -10.18 -0.30 8.54
CA GLN A 133 -11.20 0.59 7.98
C GLN A 133 -10.74 2.05 7.85
N THR A 134 -9.46 2.27 7.59
CA THR A 134 -8.88 3.61 7.37
C THR A 134 -9.16 4.12 5.97
N LYS A 135 -9.12 5.44 5.78
CA LYS A 135 -9.38 6.09 4.50
C LYS A 135 -8.23 5.98 3.51
N ILE A 136 -7.01 5.77 4.00
CA ILE A 136 -5.77 5.77 3.22
C ILE A 136 -5.03 4.47 3.45
N ILE A 137 -4.60 3.80 2.39
CA ILE A 137 -3.69 2.66 2.47
C ILE A 137 -2.41 2.97 1.69
N LEU A 138 -1.29 2.89 2.38
CA LEU A 138 0.03 3.03 1.81
C LEU A 138 0.60 1.64 1.50
N PHE A 139 1.16 1.46 0.31
CA PHE A 139 1.81 0.22 -0.13
C PHE A 139 3.28 0.50 -0.45
N ASP A 140 4.18 -0.15 0.28
CA ASP A 140 5.63 -0.02 0.08
C ASP A 140 6.15 -1.31 -0.58
N GLU A 141 6.23 -1.32 -1.92
CA GLU A 141 6.69 -2.43 -2.75
C GLU A 141 6.06 -3.79 -2.37
N PRO A 142 4.73 -3.93 -2.40
CA PRO A 142 4.01 -5.09 -1.85
C PRO A 142 4.30 -6.41 -2.55
N THR A 143 4.93 -6.41 -3.72
CA THR A 143 5.23 -7.61 -4.53
C THR A 143 6.71 -7.98 -4.56
N SER A 144 7.61 -7.11 -4.09
CA SER A 144 9.05 -7.26 -4.29
C SER A 144 9.70 -8.43 -3.51
N ALA A 145 9.01 -8.96 -2.50
CA ALA A 145 9.46 -10.12 -1.71
C ALA A 145 8.77 -11.43 -2.15
N LEU A 146 8.07 -11.43 -3.29
CA LEU A 146 7.27 -12.56 -3.76
C LEU A 146 7.93 -13.28 -4.93
N ASP A 147 7.65 -14.57 -5.04
CA ASP A 147 7.96 -15.35 -6.22
C ASP A 147 7.10 -14.88 -7.41
N PRO A 148 7.65 -14.87 -8.65
CA PRO A 148 6.93 -14.39 -9.84
C PRO A 148 5.55 -15.01 -10.04
N GLU A 149 5.40 -16.29 -9.68
CA GLU A 149 4.13 -17.03 -9.83
C GLU A 149 3.01 -16.50 -8.92
N THR A 150 3.36 -15.83 -7.81
CA THR A 150 2.39 -15.35 -6.81
C THR A 150 2.11 -13.84 -6.90
N ILE A 151 2.91 -13.10 -7.67
CA ILE A 151 2.76 -11.65 -7.86
C ILE A 151 1.38 -11.31 -8.39
N GLN A 152 0.91 -12.04 -9.43
CA GLN A 152 -0.35 -11.74 -10.08
C GLN A 152 -1.54 -11.84 -9.13
N GLU A 153 -1.56 -12.84 -8.24
CA GLU A 153 -2.64 -13.00 -7.25
C GLU A 153 -2.76 -11.79 -6.31
N VAL A 154 -1.64 -11.20 -5.92
CA VAL A 154 -1.61 -10.00 -5.07
C VAL A 154 -2.03 -8.76 -5.85
N LEU A 155 -1.56 -8.62 -7.09
CA LEU A 155 -1.95 -7.51 -7.97
C LEU A 155 -3.44 -7.54 -8.29
N ASP A 156 -4.03 -8.69 -8.52
CA ASP A 156 -5.47 -8.83 -8.78
C ASP A 156 -6.31 -8.34 -7.61
N VAL A 157 -5.91 -8.66 -6.38
CA VAL A 157 -6.55 -8.13 -5.18
C VAL A 157 -6.41 -6.60 -5.12
N MET A 158 -5.23 -6.06 -5.39
CA MET A 158 -5.00 -4.60 -5.36
C MET A 158 -5.78 -3.88 -6.47
N VAL A 159 -5.88 -4.46 -7.67
CA VAL A 159 -6.69 -3.94 -8.78
C VAL A 159 -8.18 -3.90 -8.40
N LYS A 160 -8.67 -4.99 -7.80
CA LYS A 160 -10.05 -5.05 -7.32
C LYS A 160 -10.32 -3.95 -6.29
N LEU A 161 -9.45 -3.79 -5.30
CA LEU A 161 -9.57 -2.73 -4.30
C LEU A 161 -9.54 -1.33 -4.92
N ALA A 162 -8.65 -1.08 -5.87
CA ALA A 162 -8.55 0.21 -6.53
C ALA A 162 -9.84 0.58 -7.30
N LYS A 163 -10.48 -0.40 -7.93
CA LYS A 163 -11.68 -0.19 -8.76
C LYS A 163 -12.98 -0.16 -7.96
N GLU A 164 -13.09 -0.99 -6.93
CA GLU A 164 -14.35 -1.22 -6.21
C GLU A 164 -14.49 -0.39 -4.93
N SER A 165 -13.42 0.28 -4.49
CA SER A 165 -13.44 1.08 -3.26
C SER A 165 -13.03 2.53 -3.49
N ASN A 166 -13.54 3.42 -2.64
CA ASN A 166 -13.13 4.83 -2.61
C ASN A 166 -11.93 5.08 -1.67
N ILE A 167 -11.15 4.03 -1.37
CA ILE A 167 -9.96 4.14 -0.52
C ILE A 167 -8.87 4.90 -1.28
N THR A 168 -8.26 5.89 -0.65
CA THR A 168 -7.07 6.54 -1.17
C THR A 168 -5.90 5.56 -1.10
N MET A 169 -5.21 5.35 -2.21
CA MET A 169 -4.07 4.43 -2.27
C MET A 169 -2.81 5.17 -2.72
N VAL A 170 -1.72 5.03 -1.96
CA VAL A 170 -0.39 5.45 -2.40
C VAL A 170 0.47 4.20 -2.52
N VAL A 171 0.91 3.89 -3.73
CA VAL A 171 1.56 2.61 -4.05
C VAL A 171 2.95 2.84 -4.62
N VAL A 172 3.98 2.39 -3.91
CA VAL A 172 5.32 2.24 -4.47
C VAL A 172 5.41 0.87 -5.12
N THR A 173 5.71 0.81 -6.40
CA THR A 173 5.80 -0.46 -7.13
C THR A 173 6.75 -0.41 -8.31
N HIS A 174 7.21 -1.57 -8.75
CA HIS A 174 7.90 -1.81 -10.00
C HIS A 174 7.00 -2.46 -11.07
N GLU A 175 5.73 -2.73 -10.73
CA GLU A 175 4.75 -3.38 -11.61
C GLU A 175 4.08 -2.36 -12.54
N MET A 176 4.66 -2.14 -13.72
CA MET A 176 4.17 -1.12 -14.67
C MET A 176 2.79 -1.44 -15.22
N GLY A 177 2.45 -2.73 -15.39
CA GLY A 177 1.11 -3.16 -15.78
C GLY A 177 0.05 -2.74 -14.77
N PHE A 178 0.33 -2.93 -13.50
CA PHE A 178 -0.53 -2.46 -12.42
C PHE A 178 -0.67 -0.94 -12.42
N ALA A 179 0.45 -0.20 -12.47
CA ALA A 179 0.43 1.26 -12.50
C ALA A 179 -0.45 1.79 -13.64
N ARG A 180 -0.32 1.21 -14.85
CA ARG A 180 -1.11 1.59 -16.02
C ARG A 180 -2.59 1.32 -15.87
N GLN A 181 -2.96 0.26 -15.14
CA GLN A 181 -4.34 -0.19 -15.02
C GLN A 181 -5.15 0.53 -13.95
N VAL A 182 -4.51 1.00 -12.88
CA VAL A 182 -5.22 1.48 -11.69
C VAL A 182 -4.88 2.91 -11.27
N ALA A 183 -3.73 3.46 -11.68
CA ALA A 183 -3.34 4.79 -11.22
C ALA A 183 -4.23 5.88 -11.84
N ASP A 184 -4.66 6.81 -11.00
CA ASP A 184 -5.19 8.10 -11.46
C ASP A 184 -4.02 9.02 -11.84
N ARG A 185 -2.92 8.93 -11.08
CA ARG A 185 -1.70 9.69 -11.31
C ARG A 185 -0.47 8.84 -10.99
N VAL A 186 0.56 9.00 -11.81
CA VAL A 186 1.88 8.39 -11.64
C VAL A 186 2.89 9.48 -11.32
N VAL A 187 3.76 9.22 -10.34
CA VAL A 187 4.87 10.08 -9.94
C VAL A 187 6.17 9.33 -10.16
N PHE A 188 7.09 9.92 -10.89
CA PHE A 188 8.43 9.37 -11.07
C PHE A 188 9.43 10.08 -10.17
N MET A 189 10.11 9.29 -9.34
CA MET A 189 11.16 9.77 -8.45
C MET A 189 12.53 9.25 -8.87
N ALA A 190 13.51 10.14 -8.93
CA ALA A 190 14.92 9.78 -9.04
C ALA A 190 15.76 10.76 -8.22
N ASP A 191 16.87 10.28 -7.68
CA ASP A 191 17.85 11.08 -6.93
C ASP A 191 17.21 11.93 -5.81
N GLY A 192 16.22 11.36 -5.11
CA GLY A 192 15.50 12.00 -4.00
C GLY A 192 14.49 13.08 -4.41
N THR A 193 14.22 13.25 -5.70
CA THR A 193 13.32 14.28 -6.22
C THR A 193 12.24 13.71 -7.12
N ILE A 194 11.09 14.41 -7.18
CA ILE A 194 10.05 14.15 -8.17
C ILE A 194 10.48 14.82 -9.48
N LEU A 195 10.70 14.03 -10.52
CA LEU A 195 11.13 14.53 -11.83
C LEU A 195 9.98 14.76 -12.79
N GLU A 196 8.92 13.94 -12.67
CA GLU A 196 7.74 14.05 -13.53
C GLU A 196 6.53 13.45 -12.82
N GLU A 197 5.36 14.03 -13.05
CA GLU A 197 4.08 13.47 -12.63
C GLU A 197 3.03 13.68 -13.72
N GLY A 198 2.07 12.79 -13.81
CA GLY A 198 1.00 12.88 -14.80
C GLY A 198 0.08 11.66 -14.81
N THR A 199 -0.86 11.63 -15.74
CA THR A 199 -1.74 10.47 -15.92
C THR A 199 -0.95 9.27 -16.42
N PRO A 200 -1.43 8.03 -16.20
CA PRO A 200 -0.79 6.83 -16.77
C PRO A 200 -0.60 6.91 -18.29
N GLU A 201 -1.61 7.44 -19.00
CA GLU A 201 -1.52 7.60 -20.44
C GLU A 201 -0.33 8.47 -20.84
N HIS A 202 -0.20 9.68 -20.25
CA HIS A 202 0.95 10.56 -20.48
C HIS A 202 2.27 9.83 -20.18
N PHE A 203 2.36 9.20 -19.02
CA PHE A 203 3.59 8.56 -18.56
C PHE A 203 4.08 7.43 -19.47
N PHE A 204 3.18 6.60 -19.96
CA PHE A 204 3.53 5.41 -20.74
C PHE A 204 3.56 5.63 -22.25
N THR A 205 3.06 6.78 -22.75
CA THR A 205 3.05 7.06 -24.20
C THR A 205 3.94 8.23 -24.60
N ASP A 206 3.97 9.31 -23.82
CA ASP A 206 4.71 10.54 -24.14
C ASP A 206 5.34 11.20 -22.92
N PRO A 207 6.22 10.49 -22.16
CA PRO A 207 6.92 11.10 -21.05
C PRO A 207 7.84 12.22 -21.55
N LYS A 208 7.88 13.33 -20.82
CA LYS A 208 8.67 14.51 -21.20
C LYS A 208 10.11 14.43 -20.73
N ASN A 209 10.33 13.90 -19.52
CA ASN A 209 11.65 13.82 -18.91
C ASN A 209 12.49 12.69 -19.51
N GLU A 210 13.70 12.99 -19.97
CA GLU A 210 14.61 12.01 -20.58
C GLU A 210 14.97 10.85 -19.63
N ARG A 211 15.04 11.12 -18.32
CA ARG A 211 15.31 10.08 -17.33
C ARG A 211 14.14 9.09 -17.20
N VAL A 212 12.90 9.58 -17.35
CA VAL A 212 11.70 8.74 -17.40
C VAL A 212 11.70 7.88 -18.66
N LYS A 213 11.99 8.45 -19.83
CA LYS A 213 12.10 7.70 -21.10
C LYS A 213 13.11 6.57 -21.00
N GLN A 214 14.31 6.88 -20.47
CA GLN A 214 15.36 5.88 -20.27
C GLN A 214 14.95 4.76 -19.31
N PHE A 215 14.26 5.11 -18.21
CA PHE A 215 13.78 4.16 -17.23
C PHE A 215 12.72 3.22 -17.83
N LEU A 216 11.69 3.79 -18.44
CA LEU A 216 10.62 3.02 -19.09
C LEU A 216 11.15 2.17 -20.25
N GLY A 217 12.07 2.71 -21.06
CA GLY A 217 12.68 1.97 -22.17
C GLY A 217 13.51 0.76 -21.73
N LYS A 218 13.98 0.71 -20.48
CA LYS A 218 14.63 -0.48 -19.90
C LYS A 218 13.65 -1.51 -19.39
N ILE A 219 12.56 -1.06 -18.76
CA ILE A 219 11.59 -1.96 -18.10
C ILE A 219 10.58 -2.55 -19.09
N LEU A 220 10.16 -1.77 -20.08
CA LEU A 220 9.15 -2.21 -21.06
C LEU A 220 9.73 -3.10 -22.19
N LYS A 221 11.04 -3.30 -22.23
CA LYS A 221 11.72 -4.19 -23.20
C LYS A 221 11.90 -5.63 -22.67
N HIS A 222 11.53 -5.87 -21.43
CA HIS A 222 11.49 -7.19 -20.80
C HIS A 222 10.04 -7.59 -20.54
#